data_e90e70cb55dd4d55f5e45d84442bf687
#
_entry.id   e90e70cb55dd4d55f5e45d84442bf687
#
_cell.length_a   1.000
_cell.length_b   1.000
_cell.length_c   1.000
_cell.angle_alpha   90.00
_cell.angle_beta   90.00
_cell.angle_gamma   90.00
#
_symmetry.space_group_name_H-M   'P 1'
#
loop_
_entity.id
_entity.type
_entity.pdbx_description
1 polymer ?
#
loop_
_entity_poly.entity_id
_entity_poly.type
_entity_poly.pdbx_seq_one_letter_code
_entity_poly.pdbx_strand_id
1 'polypeptide(L)' 'MRELREAQGNISQAALGDAIGVTRHTIIAIEQGKYSPSLESAFRIARFFQVGVEDVFSWHG' A
#
# COMPACT_ATOMS: atom_id res chain seq x y z
N MET A 1 5.89 -1.44 2.09
CA MET A 1 4.48 -1.46 2.51
C MET A 1 4.18 -2.52 3.57
N ARG A 2 4.84 -3.66 3.50
CA ARG A 2 4.68 -4.70 4.51
C ARG A 2 5.00 -4.19 5.93
N GLU A 3 6.09 -3.43 6.04
CA GLU A 3 6.50 -2.88 7.33
C GLU A 3 5.46 -1.94 7.90
N LEU A 4 4.81 -1.16 7.05
CA LEU A 4 3.74 -0.27 7.49
C LEU A 4 2.52 -1.06 7.97
N ARG A 5 2.20 -2.18 7.30
CA ARG A 5 1.11 -3.03 7.74
C ARG A 5 1.39 -3.62 9.12
N GLU A 6 2.63 -4.05 9.34
CA GLU A 6 3.03 -4.59 10.64
C GLU A 6 2.96 -3.52 11.73
N ALA A 7 3.37 -2.30 11.42
CA ALA A 7 3.32 -1.19 12.38
C ALA A 7 1.89 -0.80 12.75
N GLN A 8 0.93 -1.06 11.86
CA GLN A 8 -0.48 -0.74 12.11
C GLN A 8 -1.25 -1.89 12.77
N GLY A 9 -0.55 -2.81 13.43
CA GLY A 9 -1.19 -3.92 14.12
C GLY A 9 -1.26 -5.18 13.28
N ASN A 10 -0.31 -5.38 12.37
CA ASN A 10 -0.22 -6.58 11.53
C ASN A 10 -1.45 -6.78 10.65
N ILE A 11 -1.96 -5.70 10.06
CA ILE A 11 -3.11 -5.85 9.17
C ILE A 11 -2.74 -6.71 7.96
N SER A 12 -3.70 -7.53 7.52
CA SER A 12 -3.47 -8.41 6.37
C SER A 12 -3.51 -7.64 5.06
N GLN A 13 -2.99 -8.28 4.01
CA GLN A 13 -3.09 -7.74 2.67
C GLN A 13 -4.54 -7.58 2.23
N ALA A 14 -5.39 -8.55 2.60
CA ALA A 14 -6.81 -8.47 2.28
C ALA A 14 -7.48 -7.31 2.99
N ALA A 15 -7.17 -7.10 4.27
CA ALA A 15 -7.74 -5.99 5.02
C ALA A 15 -7.30 -4.64 4.45
N LEU A 16 -6.04 -4.52 4.05
CA LEU A 16 -5.54 -3.30 3.43
C LEU A 16 -6.25 -3.06 2.09
N GLY A 17 -6.40 -4.10 1.28
CA GLY A 17 -7.11 -3.98 0.02
C GLY A 17 -8.55 -3.50 0.20
N ASP A 18 -9.26 -4.06 1.17
CA ASP A 18 -10.63 -3.63 1.48
C ASP A 18 -10.67 -2.16 1.92
N ALA A 19 -9.71 -1.73 2.72
CA ALA A 19 -9.67 -0.38 3.23
C ALA A 19 -9.48 0.66 2.14
N ILE A 20 -8.70 0.33 1.11
CA ILE A 20 -8.41 1.28 0.02
C ILE A 20 -9.20 0.99 -1.26
N GLY A 21 -10.03 -0.06 -1.25
CA GLY A 21 -10.92 -0.34 -2.37
C GLY A 21 -10.29 -1.11 -3.52
N VAL A 22 -9.29 -1.95 -3.24
CA VAL A 22 -8.67 -2.81 -4.25
C VAL A 22 -8.65 -4.26 -3.75
N THR A 23 -8.31 -5.19 -4.64
CA THR A 23 -8.25 -6.59 -4.28
C THR A 23 -6.96 -6.93 -3.54
N ARG A 24 -6.98 -8.07 -2.83
CA ARG A 24 -5.77 -8.59 -2.20
C ARG A 24 -4.67 -8.83 -3.23
N HIS A 25 -5.03 -9.34 -4.41
CA HIS A 25 -4.05 -9.58 -5.47
C HIS A 25 -3.35 -8.30 -5.90
N THR A 26 -4.07 -7.19 -5.92
CA THR A 26 -3.47 -5.89 -6.23
C THR A 26 -2.44 -5.50 -5.18
N ILE A 27 -2.76 -5.68 -3.90
CA ILE A 27 -1.81 -5.38 -2.83
C ILE A 27 -0.57 -6.25 -2.95
N ILE A 28 -0.74 -7.55 -3.21
CA ILE A 28 0.39 -8.47 -3.37
C ILE A 28 1.29 -8.01 -4.52
N ALA A 29 0.70 -7.66 -5.65
CA ALA A 29 1.46 -7.21 -6.82
C ALA A 29 2.23 -5.91 -6.55
N ILE A 30 1.62 -4.99 -5.81
CA ILE A 30 2.29 -3.73 -5.43
C ILE A 30 3.48 -4.03 -4.52
N GLU A 31 3.29 -4.89 -3.53
CA GLU A 31 4.36 -5.22 -2.59
C GLU A 31 5.51 -5.96 -3.25
N GLN A 32 5.24 -6.70 -4.31
CA GLN A 32 6.26 -7.41 -5.06
C GLN A 32 6.93 -6.54 -6.14
N GLY A 33 6.48 -5.31 -6.30
CA GLY A 33 7.03 -4.42 -7.32
C GLY A 33 6.59 -4.76 -8.74
N LYS A 34 5.56 -5.59 -8.90
CA LYS A 34 5.07 -6.01 -10.22
C LYS A 34 3.97 -5.11 -10.78
N TYR A 35 3.45 -4.23 -9.97
CA TYR A 35 2.36 -3.35 -10.34
C TYR A 35 2.51 -2.01 -9.66
N SER A 36 2.39 -0.95 -10.44
CA SER A 36 2.42 0.41 -9.90
C SER A 36 0.99 0.88 -9.70
N PRO A 37 0.60 1.28 -8.49
CA PRO A 37 -0.76 1.75 -8.26
C PRO A 37 -1.01 3.06 -8.99
N SER A 38 -2.27 3.34 -9.28
CA SER A 38 -2.66 4.65 -9.78
C SER A 38 -2.33 5.71 -8.74
N LEU A 39 -2.25 6.96 -9.17
CA LEU A 39 -1.96 8.06 -8.25
C LEU A 39 -3.00 8.11 -7.13
N GLU A 40 -4.27 7.92 -7.47
CA GLU A 40 -5.34 7.89 -6.47
C GLU A 40 -5.11 6.78 -5.44
N SER A 41 -4.81 5.57 -5.91
CA SER A 41 -4.56 4.44 -5.01
C SER A 41 -3.34 4.69 -4.13
N ALA A 42 -2.28 5.27 -4.69
CA ALA A 42 -1.08 5.59 -3.94
C ALA A 42 -1.38 6.57 -2.80
N PHE A 43 -2.18 7.61 -3.07
CA PHE A 43 -2.57 8.55 -2.03
C PHE A 43 -3.48 7.90 -0.98
N ARG A 44 -4.38 7.01 -1.39
CA ARG A 44 -5.24 6.31 -0.44
C ARG A 44 -4.42 5.45 0.52
N ILE A 45 -3.42 4.75 -0.01
CA ILE A 45 -2.52 3.93 0.81
C ILE A 45 -1.77 4.82 1.80
N ALA A 46 -1.19 5.90 1.33
CA ALA A 46 -0.44 6.82 2.19
C ALA A 46 -1.32 7.40 3.29
N ARG A 47 -2.55 7.80 2.95
CA ARG A 47 -3.47 8.35 3.94
C ARG A 47 -3.91 7.30 4.95
N PHE A 48 -4.10 6.06 4.51
CA PHE A 48 -4.45 4.97 5.41
C PHE A 48 -3.38 4.78 6.48
N PHE A 49 -2.12 4.85 6.09
CA PHE A 49 -1.00 4.71 7.02
C PHE A 49 -0.61 6.03 7.68
N GLN A 50 -1.23 7.15 7.29
CA GLN A 50 -0.94 8.48 7.81
C GLN A 50 0.52 8.89 7.61
N VAL A 51 1.03 8.60 6.43
CA VAL A 51 2.41 8.93 6.03
C VAL A 51 2.39 9.60 4.67
N GLY A 52 3.54 10.09 4.24
CA GLY A 52 3.67 10.64 2.88
C GLY A 52 3.74 9.52 1.86
N VAL A 53 3.41 9.81 0.61
CA VAL A 53 3.49 8.84 -0.48
C VAL A 53 4.92 8.31 -0.60
N GLU A 54 5.91 9.17 -0.41
CA GLU A 54 7.33 8.80 -0.48
C GLU A 54 7.75 7.84 0.62
N ASP A 55 6.99 7.75 1.70
CA ASP A 55 7.27 6.77 2.76
C ASP A 55 6.77 5.38 2.40
N VAL A 56 5.81 5.31 1.49
CA VAL A 56 5.24 4.04 1.03
C VAL A 56 5.97 3.54 -0.21
N PHE A 57 6.24 4.45 -1.13
CA PHE A 57 6.83 4.12 -2.42
C PHE A 57 8.16 4.85 -2.57
N SER A 58 9.20 4.09 -2.90
CA SER A 58 10.53 4.66 -3.14
C SER A 58 10.70 4.95 -4.62
N TRP A 59 11.33 6.06 -4.92
CA TRP A 59 11.71 6.40 -6.28
C TRP A 59 13.22 6.35 -6.42
N HIS A 60 13.68 5.47 -7.27
CA HIS A 60 15.11 5.32 -7.56
C HIS A 60 15.33 5.66 -9.03
N GLY A 61 15.22 6.93 -9.33
CA GLY A 61 15.33 7.42 -10.70
C GLY A 61 16.69 7.85 -11.13
#